data_d1ab4483f40877f9b7484eb71cd7f04c
#
_entry.id   d1ab4483f40877f9b7484eb71cd7f04c
#
_cell.length_a   1.000
_cell.length_b   1.000
_cell.length_c   1.000
_cell.angle_alpha   90.00
_cell.angle_beta   90.00
_cell.angle_gamma   90.00
#
_symmetry.space_group_name_H-M   'P 1'
#
loop_
_entity.id
_entity.type
_entity.pdbx_description
1 polymer ?
#
loop_
_entity_poly.entity_id
_entity_poly.type
_entity_poly.pdbx_seq_one_letter_code
_entity_poly.pdbx_strand_id
1 'polypeptide(L)'
;MKQKETIICLLKNKQSITISKEPLEKNEEEENNNIDISKYSSICTNLKSIYITKNNNNFLPIEIILKNPGQNKWPFPCFFVCDEDSSQIKGDKIKLKPNNSSEYKFIIKINLQNIKRTGTYISTWQLRNEKNEKFGEKIIFKIKVIFDEKLILKNKYKKNIKYDLENKINEIKAKPYIASRFNVNKIKNALLKTKGNKDEAIKLLISQHENKG
;
A
#
# COMPACT_ATOMS: atom_id res chain seq x y z
N MET A 1 -37.94 6.95 1.69
CA MET A 1 -38.35 6.75 0.27
C MET A 1 -37.36 7.47 -0.62
N LYS A 2 -36.48 6.77 -1.31
CA LYS A 2 -35.58 7.37 -2.31
C LYS A 2 -36.09 6.98 -3.71
N GLN A 3 -36.58 7.95 -4.45
CA GLN A 3 -36.96 7.79 -5.84
C GLN A 3 -35.67 7.73 -6.69
N LYS A 4 -35.54 6.71 -7.51
CA LYS A 4 -34.54 6.68 -8.60
C LYS A 4 -35.15 7.36 -9.82
N GLU A 5 -34.60 8.49 -10.21
CA GLU A 5 -34.89 9.13 -11.47
C GLU A 5 -33.99 8.51 -12.55
N THR A 6 -34.63 7.94 -13.55
CA THR A 6 -33.92 7.50 -14.76
C THR A 6 -33.98 8.65 -15.75
N ILE A 7 -32.85 9.28 -16.00
CA ILE A 7 -32.72 10.32 -17.01
C ILE A 7 -32.37 9.66 -18.33
N ILE A 8 -33.29 9.71 -19.27
CA ILE A 8 -33.05 9.34 -20.69
C ILE A 8 -32.76 10.63 -21.46
N CYS A 9 -31.52 10.85 -21.89
CA CYS A 9 -31.19 11.92 -22.82
C CYS A 9 -31.50 11.48 -24.23
N LEU A 10 -32.55 12.08 -24.81
CA LEU A 10 -32.81 12.04 -26.26
C LEU A 10 -32.38 13.37 -26.87
N LEU A 11 -31.44 13.29 -27.77
CA LEU A 11 -30.98 14.40 -28.60
C LEU A 11 -32.02 14.64 -29.73
N LYS A 12 -32.47 15.90 -29.81
CA LYS A 12 -33.14 16.53 -30.95
C LYS A 12 -34.49 15.92 -31.43
N ASN A 13 -35.55 16.34 -30.73
CA ASN A 13 -36.69 16.95 -31.40
C ASN A 13 -37.72 17.36 -30.34
N LYS A 14 -38.25 18.57 -30.46
CA LYS A 14 -39.27 19.15 -29.59
C LYS A 14 -40.56 18.31 -29.64
N GLN A 15 -40.75 17.41 -28.69
CA GLN A 15 -42.06 16.85 -28.38
C GLN A 15 -42.14 16.71 -26.85
N SER A 16 -43.22 17.24 -26.32
CA SER A 16 -43.56 17.18 -24.89
C SER A 16 -43.79 15.73 -24.48
N ILE A 17 -43.02 15.28 -23.48
CA ILE A 17 -43.19 13.95 -22.90
C ILE A 17 -44.07 14.08 -21.66
N THR A 18 -45.22 13.47 -21.70
CA THR A 18 -46.09 13.27 -20.52
C THR A 18 -45.55 12.09 -19.74
N ILE A 19 -45.13 12.34 -18.49
CA ILE A 19 -44.64 11.30 -17.58
C ILE A 19 -45.85 10.75 -16.84
N SER A 20 -46.32 9.55 -17.19
CA SER A 20 -47.28 8.78 -16.40
C SER A 20 -46.52 8.13 -15.21
N LYS A 21 -46.92 8.46 -14.00
CA LYS A 21 -46.47 7.80 -12.77
C LYS A 21 -47.33 6.57 -12.56
N GLU A 22 -46.82 5.39 -12.86
CA GLU A 22 -47.37 4.14 -12.33
C GLU A 22 -46.69 3.84 -11.00
N PRO A 23 -47.45 3.44 -9.96
CA PRO A 23 -46.85 3.00 -8.69
C PRO A 23 -46.31 1.58 -8.88
N LEU A 24 -44.98 1.43 -8.81
CA LEU A 24 -44.33 0.14 -8.66
C LEU A 24 -44.63 -0.42 -7.30
N GLU A 25 -45.51 -1.40 -7.23
CA GLU A 25 -45.67 -2.25 -6.07
C GLU A 25 -44.33 -2.99 -5.82
N LYS A 26 -43.74 -2.70 -4.68
CA LYS A 26 -42.57 -3.38 -4.18
C LYS A 26 -43.00 -4.69 -3.54
N ASN A 27 -42.83 -5.78 -4.24
CA ASN A 27 -42.58 -7.06 -3.59
C ASN A 27 -41.06 -7.25 -3.50
N GLU A 28 -40.45 -6.63 -2.51
CA GLU A 28 -39.14 -7.04 -2.00
C GLU A 28 -39.38 -8.27 -1.13
N GLU A 29 -39.58 -9.43 -1.76
CA GLU A 29 -39.23 -10.69 -1.13
C GLU A 29 -37.71 -10.66 -0.97
N GLU A 30 -37.23 -10.34 0.22
CA GLU A 30 -35.88 -10.71 0.65
C GLU A 30 -35.82 -12.24 0.60
N GLU A 31 -35.51 -12.77 -0.59
CA GLU A 31 -34.99 -14.14 -0.69
C GLU A 31 -33.75 -14.18 0.18
N ASN A 32 -33.93 -14.71 1.37
CA ASN A 32 -32.87 -15.09 2.29
C ASN A 32 -32.16 -16.30 1.68
N ASN A 33 -31.52 -16.08 0.51
CA ASN A 33 -30.68 -17.03 -0.16
C ASN A 33 -29.52 -17.34 0.75
N ASN A 34 -29.71 -18.32 1.62
CA ASN A 34 -28.66 -18.89 2.46
C ASN A 34 -27.71 -19.61 1.49
N ILE A 35 -26.75 -18.86 0.94
CA ILE A 35 -25.77 -19.37 -0.02
C ILE A 35 -24.93 -20.39 0.72
N ASP A 36 -25.10 -21.67 0.36
CA ASP A 36 -24.27 -22.76 0.92
C ASP A 36 -22.83 -22.61 0.42
N ILE A 37 -22.02 -21.92 1.22
CA ILE A 37 -20.62 -21.61 0.92
C ILE A 37 -19.72 -22.85 0.86
N SER A 38 -20.16 -23.99 1.42
CA SER A 38 -19.41 -25.25 1.37
C SER A 38 -19.25 -25.81 -0.05
N LYS A 39 -20.10 -25.36 -0.99
CA LYS A 39 -20.07 -25.75 -2.40
C LYS A 39 -18.99 -25.04 -3.23
N TYR A 40 -18.34 -24.02 -2.68
CA TYR A 40 -17.32 -23.25 -3.40
C TYR A 40 -15.93 -23.72 -3.02
N SER A 41 -15.13 -24.05 -4.03
CA SER A 41 -13.75 -24.50 -3.86
C SER A 41 -12.77 -23.56 -4.55
N SER A 42 -11.55 -23.51 -4.06
CA SER A 42 -10.44 -22.78 -4.68
C SER A 42 -9.13 -23.51 -4.43
N ILE A 43 -8.24 -23.47 -5.39
CA ILE A 43 -6.88 -24.03 -5.30
C ILE A 43 -5.89 -22.98 -5.75
N CYS A 44 -4.82 -22.76 -4.98
CA CYS A 44 -3.69 -21.95 -5.40
C CYS A 44 -2.68 -22.83 -6.15
N THR A 45 -2.50 -22.60 -7.44
CA THR A 45 -1.70 -23.48 -8.30
C THR A 45 -0.23 -23.14 -8.37
N ASN A 46 0.17 -21.94 -7.93
CA ASN A 46 1.55 -21.44 -7.98
C ASN A 46 2.16 -21.18 -6.60
N LEU A 47 1.62 -21.83 -5.55
CA LEU A 47 2.12 -21.68 -4.17
C LEU A 47 3.54 -22.25 -4.06
N LYS A 48 4.47 -21.40 -3.57
CA LYS A 48 5.84 -21.83 -3.26
C LYS A 48 5.93 -22.31 -1.81
N SER A 49 6.80 -23.28 -1.54
CA SER A 49 7.07 -23.76 -0.19
C SER A 49 7.57 -22.66 0.75
N ILE A 50 8.34 -21.71 0.23
CA ILE A 50 8.83 -20.55 0.96
C ILE A 50 9.13 -19.39 -0.01
N TYR A 51 8.81 -18.17 0.41
CA TYR A 51 9.18 -16.93 -0.27
C TYR A 51 10.33 -16.28 0.49
N ILE A 52 11.40 -15.89 -0.21
CA ILE A 52 12.57 -15.27 0.43
C ILE A 52 12.65 -13.81 -0.03
N THR A 53 12.79 -12.90 0.93
CA THR A 53 12.94 -11.47 0.65
C THR A 53 13.93 -10.82 1.59
N LYS A 54 14.53 -9.70 1.14
CA LYS A 54 15.34 -8.83 2.00
C LYS A 54 14.47 -7.69 2.51
N ASN A 55 14.69 -7.28 3.76
CA ASN A 55 13.93 -6.18 4.37
C ASN A 55 14.44 -4.79 3.94
N ASN A 56 14.53 -4.56 2.66
CA ASN A 56 14.82 -3.25 2.06
C ASN A 56 13.60 -2.65 1.34
N ASN A 57 12.53 -3.42 1.21
CA ASN A 57 11.26 -2.97 0.63
C ASN A 57 10.15 -3.03 1.70
N ASN A 58 9.24 -2.07 1.65
CA ASN A 58 8.09 -2.06 2.55
C ASN A 58 7.07 -3.16 2.25
N PHE A 59 7.08 -3.70 1.02
CA PHE A 59 6.13 -4.69 0.54
C PHE A 59 6.82 -5.79 -0.23
N LEU A 60 6.31 -7.02 -0.09
CA LEU A 60 6.64 -8.17 -0.93
C LEU A 60 5.46 -8.43 -1.88
N PRO A 61 5.61 -8.19 -3.20
CA PRO A 61 4.59 -8.61 -4.16
C PRO A 61 4.68 -10.12 -4.39
N ILE A 62 3.53 -10.79 -4.36
CA ILE A 62 3.41 -12.22 -4.67
C ILE A 62 2.32 -12.37 -5.73
N GLU A 63 2.66 -12.97 -6.86
CA GLU A 63 1.69 -13.35 -7.89
C GLU A 63 0.92 -14.59 -7.42
N ILE A 64 -0.40 -14.52 -7.52
CA ILE A 64 -1.32 -15.58 -7.13
C ILE A 64 -2.09 -16.04 -8.35
N ILE A 65 -2.20 -17.36 -8.49
CA ILE A 65 -3.04 -18.01 -9.48
C ILE A 65 -4.01 -18.91 -8.73
N LEU A 66 -5.27 -18.46 -8.62
CA LEU A 66 -6.35 -19.26 -8.04
C LEU A 66 -7.16 -19.91 -9.14
N LYS A 67 -7.45 -21.20 -8.98
CA LYS A 67 -8.38 -21.93 -9.83
C LYS A 67 -9.62 -22.30 -9.05
N ASN A 68 -10.74 -22.28 -9.75
CA ASN A 68 -11.98 -22.87 -9.28
C ASN A 68 -12.10 -24.30 -9.84
N PRO A 69 -11.80 -25.33 -9.06
CA PRO A 69 -11.91 -26.73 -9.48
C PRO A 69 -13.35 -27.23 -9.42
N GLY A 70 -14.24 -26.49 -8.77
CA GLY A 70 -15.64 -26.86 -8.59
C GLY A 70 -16.52 -26.51 -9.79
N GLN A 71 -17.73 -27.06 -9.79
CA GLN A 71 -18.74 -26.79 -10.82
C GLN A 71 -19.44 -25.45 -10.59
N ASN A 72 -19.52 -25.00 -9.34
CA ASN A 72 -20.19 -23.76 -8.96
C ASN A 72 -19.27 -22.55 -9.17
N LYS A 73 -19.76 -21.52 -9.86
CA LYS A 73 -19.04 -20.22 -9.97
C LYS A 73 -18.95 -19.59 -8.59
N TRP A 74 -17.82 -18.94 -8.31
CA TRP A 74 -17.67 -18.20 -7.05
C TRP A 74 -18.73 -17.11 -6.91
N PRO A 75 -19.18 -16.84 -5.67
CA PRO A 75 -20.09 -15.73 -5.40
C PRO A 75 -19.39 -14.40 -5.65
N PHE A 76 -20.05 -13.49 -6.36
CA PHE A 76 -19.53 -12.15 -6.61
C PHE A 76 -20.45 -11.09 -6.01
N PRO A 77 -19.85 -10.04 -5.43
CA PRO A 77 -18.41 -9.77 -5.31
C PRO A 77 -17.74 -10.70 -4.31
N CYS A 78 -16.52 -11.16 -4.65
CA CYS A 78 -15.69 -11.89 -3.72
C CYS A 78 -14.32 -11.21 -3.53
N PHE A 79 -13.67 -11.56 -2.44
CA PHE A 79 -12.45 -10.91 -2.00
C PHE A 79 -11.43 -11.95 -1.55
N PHE A 80 -10.17 -11.76 -1.91
CA PHE A 80 -9.07 -12.50 -1.33
C PHE A 80 -8.52 -11.68 -0.15
N VAL A 81 -8.59 -12.23 1.05
CA VAL A 81 -8.38 -11.49 2.29
C VAL A 81 -7.35 -12.17 3.17
N CYS A 82 -6.42 -11.37 3.71
CA CYS A 82 -5.51 -11.82 4.74
C CYS A 82 -6.30 -12.09 6.04
N ASP A 83 -6.12 -13.26 6.60
CA ASP A 83 -6.71 -13.64 7.90
C ASP A 83 -5.83 -13.05 9.01
N GLU A 84 -6.31 -11.98 9.66
CA GLU A 84 -5.55 -11.23 10.63
C GLU A 84 -5.19 -12.02 11.88
N ASP A 85 -6.07 -12.93 12.32
CA ASP A 85 -5.89 -13.72 13.54
C ASP A 85 -4.81 -14.80 13.38
N SER A 86 -4.67 -15.35 12.18
CA SER A 86 -3.71 -16.42 11.88
C SER A 86 -2.47 -15.96 11.13
N SER A 87 -2.32 -14.63 10.91
CA SER A 87 -1.22 -14.03 10.15
C SER A 87 -0.28 -13.23 11.04
N GLN A 88 1.02 -13.53 10.95
CA GLN A 88 2.08 -12.70 11.56
C GLN A 88 2.41 -11.48 10.71
N ILE A 89 2.19 -11.59 9.40
CA ILE A 89 2.37 -10.51 8.44
C ILE A 89 1.09 -10.34 7.64
N LYS A 90 0.65 -9.10 7.50
CA LYS A 90 -0.61 -8.74 6.85
C LYS A 90 -0.38 -8.25 5.42
N GLY A 91 -1.46 -8.20 4.65
CA GLY A 91 -1.49 -7.59 3.33
C GLY A 91 -2.88 -7.05 3.02
N ASP A 92 -2.98 -6.30 1.94
CA ASP A 92 -4.21 -5.61 1.55
C ASP A 92 -5.25 -6.57 0.97
N LYS A 93 -6.52 -6.35 1.32
CA LYS A 93 -7.67 -7.05 0.74
C LYS A 93 -7.75 -6.80 -0.77
N ILE A 94 -7.90 -7.84 -1.56
CA ILE A 94 -8.04 -7.77 -3.02
C ILE A 94 -9.47 -8.11 -3.42
N LYS A 95 -10.15 -7.20 -4.10
CA LYS A 95 -11.45 -7.47 -4.74
C LYS A 95 -11.24 -8.18 -6.06
N LEU A 96 -11.76 -9.37 -6.20
CA LEU A 96 -11.74 -10.11 -7.46
C LEU A 96 -12.87 -9.63 -8.37
N LYS A 97 -12.59 -9.56 -9.67
CA LYS A 97 -13.59 -9.23 -10.69
C LYS A 97 -14.13 -10.52 -11.29
N PRO A 98 -15.44 -10.58 -11.60
CA PRO A 98 -15.97 -11.70 -12.36
C PRO A 98 -15.22 -11.85 -13.68
N ASN A 99 -14.88 -13.07 -14.05
CA ASN A 99 -14.34 -13.38 -15.36
C ASN A 99 -14.98 -14.69 -15.86
N ASN A 100 -14.83 -14.97 -17.13
CA ASN A 100 -15.35 -16.19 -17.74
C ASN A 100 -14.37 -17.38 -17.61
N SER A 101 -13.19 -17.14 -17.02
CA SER A 101 -12.17 -18.17 -16.79
C SER A 101 -12.38 -18.81 -15.42
N SER A 102 -12.06 -20.08 -15.30
CA SER A 102 -11.92 -20.75 -14.01
C SER A 102 -10.63 -20.38 -13.27
N GLU A 103 -9.75 -19.55 -13.89
CA GLU A 103 -8.46 -19.13 -13.36
C GLU A 103 -8.42 -17.62 -13.13
N TYR A 104 -7.97 -17.21 -11.96
CA TYR A 104 -7.83 -15.83 -11.51
C TYR A 104 -6.36 -15.53 -11.21
N LYS A 105 -5.79 -14.57 -11.93
CA LYS A 105 -4.40 -14.14 -11.77
C LYS A 105 -4.34 -12.71 -11.24
N PHE A 106 -3.63 -12.52 -10.10
CA PHE A 106 -3.50 -11.21 -9.47
C PHE A 106 -2.27 -11.15 -8.57
N ILE A 107 -1.92 -9.97 -8.08
CA ILE A 107 -0.78 -9.74 -7.21
C ILE A 107 -1.27 -9.27 -5.84
N ILE A 108 -0.85 -9.97 -4.78
CA ILE A 108 -1.00 -9.50 -3.41
C ILE A 108 0.28 -8.74 -2.97
N LYS A 109 0.12 -7.81 -2.06
CA LYS A 109 1.22 -7.07 -1.45
C LYS A 109 1.27 -7.39 0.04
N ILE A 110 2.29 -8.14 0.45
CA ILE A 110 2.54 -8.45 1.86
C ILE A 110 3.30 -7.28 2.49
N ASN A 111 2.79 -6.73 3.58
CA ASN A 111 3.39 -5.61 4.28
C ASN A 111 4.54 -6.08 5.19
N LEU A 112 5.75 -5.58 4.96
CA LEU A 112 6.96 -5.90 5.71
C LEU A 112 7.39 -4.80 6.70
N GLN A 113 6.68 -3.67 6.76
CA GLN A 113 7.10 -2.49 7.54
C GLN A 113 7.30 -2.77 9.03
N ASN A 114 6.49 -3.68 9.59
CA ASN A 114 6.54 -4.01 11.01
C ASN A 114 7.53 -5.14 11.34
N ILE A 115 8.18 -5.72 10.33
CA ILE A 115 9.17 -6.76 10.54
C ILE A 115 10.51 -6.11 10.89
N LYS A 116 11.06 -6.49 12.05
CA LYS A 116 12.29 -5.89 12.60
C LYS A 116 13.44 -6.87 12.75
N ARG A 117 13.23 -8.15 12.47
CA ARG A 117 14.21 -9.22 12.64
C ARG A 117 14.21 -10.19 11.48
N THR A 118 15.36 -10.80 11.23
CA THR A 118 15.44 -11.98 10.34
C THR A 118 14.62 -13.11 10.92
N GLY A 119 13.80 -13.74 10.10
CA GLY A 119 12.94 -14.83 10.55
C GLY A 119 12.04 -15.35 9.44
N THR A 120 11.31 -16.42 9.75
CA THR A 120 10.25 -16.95 8.90
C THR A 120 8.92 -16.56 9.50
N TYR A 121 8.08 -15.94 8.69
CA TYR A 121 6.78 -15.40 9.05
C TYR A 121 5.68 -16.06 8.24
N ILE A 122 4.49 -16.11 8.82
CA ILE A 122 3.31 -16.70 8.19
C ILE A 122 2.32 -15.60 7.82
N SER A 123 1.78 -15.69 6.61
CA SER A 123 0.65 -14.89 6.15
C SER A 123 -0.41 -15.82 5.59
N THR A 124 -1.60 -15.78 6.15
CA THR A 124 -2.69 -16.68 5.84
C THR A 124 -3.80 -15.95 5.10
N TRP A 125 -4.31 -16.52 4.03
CA TRP A 125 -5.28 -15.89 3.16
C TRP A 125 -6.40 -16.84 2.78
N GLN A 126 -7.59 -16.28 2.57
CA GLN A 126 -8.75 -17.05 2.12
C GLN A 126 -9.72 -16.17 1.32
N LEU A 127 -10.51 -16.79 0.46
CA LEU A 127 -11.60 -16.12 -0.22
C LEU A 127 -12.75 -15.84 0.76
N ARG A 128 -13.40 -14.68 0.58
CA ARG A 128 -14.62 -14.29 1.31
C ARG A 128 -15.63 -13.70 0.35
N ASN A 129 -16.90 -13.95 0.59
CA ASN A 129 -17.99 -13.32 -0.12
C ASN A 129 -18.29 -11.91 0.42
N GLU A 130 -19.35 -11.28 -0.07
CA GLU A 130 -19.79 -9.96 0.36
C GLU A 130 -20.21 -9.91 1.85
N LYS A 131 -20.78 -11.01 2.35
CA LYS A 131 -21.16 -11.17 3.76
C LYS A 131 -19.97 -11.50 4.67
N ASN A 132 -18.73 -11.46 4.14
CA ASN A 132 -17.48 -11.81 4.83
C ASN A 132 -17.36 -13.29 5.23
N GLU A 133 -18.19 -14.15 4.66
CA GLU A 133 -18.12 -15.59 4.90
C GLU A 133 -16.97 -16.22 4.11
N LYS A 134 -16.18 -17.05 4.79
CA LYS A 134 -14.99 -17.69 4.23
C LYS A 134 -15.36 -18.88 3.37
N PHE A 135 -14.76 -19.01 2.19
CA PHE A 135 -14.93 -20.16 1.31
C PHE A 135 -13.61 -20.52 0.62
N GLY A 136 -13.58 -21.73 0.02
CA GLY A 136 -12.39 -22.24 -0.65
C GLY A 136 -11.26 -22.58 0.31
N GLU A 137 -10.11 -22.90 -0.26
CA GLU A 137 -8.93 -23.35 0.48
C GLU A 137 -8.26 -22.19 1.25
N LYS A 138 -7.82 -22.50 2.46
CA LYS A 138 -6.97 -21.61 3.26
C LYS A 138 -5.53 -21.67 2.74
N ILE A 139 -5.00 -20.55 2.26
CA ILE A 139 -3.67 -20.47 1.66
C ILE A 139 -2.69 -19.87 2.65
N ILE A 140 -1.57 -20.57 2.89
CA ILE A 140 -0.55 -20.18 3.86
C ILE A 140 0.75 -19.87 3.14
N PHE A 141 1.18 -18.61 3.21
CA PHE A 141 2.47 -18.16 2.71
C PHE A 141 3.50 -18.18 3.82
N LYS A 142 4.58 -18.96 3.62
CA LYS A 142 5.77 -18.92 4.49
C LYS A 142 6.77 -17.94 3.88
N ILE A 143 7.14 -16.90 4.61
CA ILE A 143 7.97 -15.80 4.10
C ILE A 143 9.20 -15.67 4.97
N LYS A 144 10.36 -15.98 4.42
CA LYS A 144 11.66 -15.78 5.08
C LYS A 144 12.14 -14.37 4.78
N VAL A 145 12.18 -13.53 5.80
CA VAL A 145 12.71 -12.16 5.73
C VAL A 145 14.15 -12.17 6.23
N ILE A 146 15.04 -11.62 5.41
CA ILE A 146 16.47 -11.50 5.73
C ILE A 146 16.79 -10.02 5.90
N PHE A 147 17.30 -9.66 7.07
CA PHE A 147 17.81 -8.31 7.33
C PHE A 147 19.28 -8.24 6.92
N ASP A 148 19.60 -7.27 6.08
CA ASP A 148 20.98 -6.91 5.80
C ASP A 148 21.45 -5.91 6.88
N GLU A 149 22.12 -6.42 7.91
CA GLU A 149 22.62 -5.61 9.03
C GLU A 149 23.56 -4.49 8.55
N LYS A 150 24.36 -4.75 7.50
CA LYS A 150 25.24 -3.73 6.91
C LYS A 150 24.43 -2.58 6.31
N LEU A 151 23.32 -2.91 5.65
CA LEU A 151 22.43 -1.90 5.05
C LEU A 151 21.70 -1.09 6.14
N ILE A 152 21.30 -1.74 7.23
CA ILE A 152 20.65 -1.09 8.39
C ILE A 152 21.63 -0.11 9.04
N LEU A 153 22.85 -0.55 9.32
CA LEU A 153 23.89 0.29 9.89
C LEU A 153 24.21 1.47 8.96
N LYS A 154 24.35 1.22 7.67
CA LYS A 154 24.62 2.28 6.66
C LYS A 154 23.47 3.31 6.60
N ASN A 155 22.23 2.85 6.65
CA ASN A 155 21.06 3.75 6.64
C ASN A 155 20.92 4.53 7.94
N LYS A 156 21.17 3.90 9.10
CA LYS A 156 21.22 4.57 10.41
C LYS A 156 22.31 5.63 10.45
N TYR A 157 23.50 5.31 9.94
CA TYR A 157 24.62 6.23 9.84
C TYR A 157 24.30 7.43 8.94
N LYS A 158 23.74 7.19 7.73
CA LYS A 158 23.30 8.27 6.83
C LYS A 158 22.23 9.17 7.45
N LYS A 159 21.28 8.59 8.19
CA LYS A 159 20.24 9.36 8.89
C LYS A 159 20.83 10.24 9.99
N ASN A 160 21.78 9.70 10.76
CA ASN A 160 22.45 10.46 11.82
C ASN A 160 23.29 11.61 11.25
N ILE A 161 24.05 11.39 10.15
CA ILE A 161 24.79 12.45 9.47
C ILE A 161 23.86 13.55 8.95
N LYS A 162 22.72 13.16 8.36
CA LYS A 162 21.74 14.14 7.86
C LYS A 162 21.19 14.99 9.01
N TYR A 163 20.83 14.38 10.12
CA TYR A 163 20.30 15.07 11.29
C TYR A 163 21.35 16.01 11.92
N ASP A 164 22.60 15.55 12.07
CA ASP A 164 23.70 16.36 12.57
C ASP A 164 23.98 17.57 11.65
N LEU A 165 23.95 17.38 10.34
CA LEU A 165 24.14 18.45 9.38
C LEU A 165 22.99 19.48 9.41
N GLU A 166 21.74 19.04 9.54
CA GLU A 166 20.57 19.91 9.68
C GLU A 166 20.65 20.74 10.97
N ASN A 167 21.03 20.13 12.09
CA ASN A 167 21.22 20.85 13.34
C ASN A 167 22.31 21.91 13.22
N LYS A 168 23.46 21.56 12.66
CA LYS A 168 24.56 22.52 12.44
C LYS A 168 24.17 23.66 11.53
N ILE A 169 23.39 23.40 10.47
CA ILE A 169 22.85 24.46 9.59
C ILE A 169 21.95 25.40 10.39
N ASN A 170 21.06 24.86 11.22
CA ASN A 170 20.15 25.67 12.03
C ASN A 170 20.90 26.52 13.06
N GLU A 171 21.91 25.97 13.72
CA GLU A 171 22.76 26.70 14.66
C GLU A 171 23.52 27.86 13.99
N ILE A 172 24.07 27.62 12.80
CA ILE A 172 24.76 28.68 12.05
C ILE A 172 23.76 29.73 11.59
N LYS A 173 22.59 29.32 11.12
CA LYS A 173 21.51 30.22 10.66
C LYS A 173 20.90 31.03 11.81
N ALA A 174 20.96 30.56 13.05
CA ALA A 174 20.51 31.31 14.23
C ALA A 174 21.35 32.56 14.49
N LYS A 175 22.53 32.69 13.86
CA LYS A 175 23.37 33.90 13.97
C LYS A 175 22.82 35.00 13.02
N PRO A 176 22.33 36.16 13.52
CA PRO A 176 21.65 37.19 12.70
C PRO A 176 22.47 37.65 11.50
N TYR A 177 23.78 37.85 11.69
CA TYR A 177 24.71 38.23 10.65
C TYR A 177 24.78 37.24 9.48
N ILE A 178 24.71 35.92 9.79
CA ILE A 178 24.77 34.88 8.77
C ILE A 178 23.39 34.74 8.10
N ALA A 179 22.32 34.76 8.90
CA ALA A 179 20.96 34.61 8.39
C ALA A 179 20.57 35.66 7.33
N SER A 180 21.04 36.91 7.48
CA SER A 180 20.76 38.00 6.54
C SER A 180 21.56 37.94 5.23
N ARG A 181 22.68 37.23 5.19
CA ARG A 181 23.63 37.24 4.08
C ARG A 181 23.78 35.93 3.33
N PHE A 182 23.47 34.78 3.99
CA PHE A 182 23.73 33.48 3.42
C PHE A 182 22.48 32.59 3.46
N ASN A 183 22.13 32.04 2.31
CA ASN A 183 21.07 31.05 2.23
C ASN A 183 21.54 29.69 2.72
N VAL A 184 20.57 28.79 2.99
CA VAL A 184 20.82 27.43 3.51
C VAL A 184 21.80 26.63 2.66
N ASN A 185 21.77 26.79 1.33
CA ASN A 185 22.66 26.05 0.43
C ASN A 185 24.12 26.51 0.57
N LYS A 186 24.37 27.79 0.77
CA LYS A 186 25.74 28.32 1.01
C LYS A 186 26.27 27.80 2.35
N ILE A 187 25.46 27.82 3.41
CA ILE A 187 25.81 27.29 4.73
C ILE A 187 26.12 25.81 4.65
N LYS A 188 25.26 25.03 3.98
CA LYS A 188 25.46 23.59 3.74
C LYS A 188 26.77 23.30 3.02
N ASN A 189 27.05 24.05 1.95
CA ASN A 189 28.28 23.87 1.17
C ASN A 189 29.53 24.22 1.99
N ALA A 190 29.50 25.25 2.82
CA ALA A 190 30.59 25.59 3.72
C ALA A 190 30.83 24.48 4.75
N LEU A 191 29.78 23.94 5.39
CA LEU A 191 29.88 22.81 6.30
C LEU A 191 30.45 21.55 5.63
N LEU A 192 30.06 21.27 4.39
CA LEU A 192 30.62 20.13 3.65
C LEU A 192 32.10 20.31 3.36
N LYS A 193 32.54 21.50 2.96
CA LYS A 193 33.96 21.82 2.71
C LYS A 193 34.81 21.73 3.98
N THR A 194 34.27 22.10 5.11
CA THR A 194 34.95 22.07 6.42
C THR A 194 34.68 20.78 7.22
N LYS A 195 34.22 19.72 6.55
CA LYS A 195 33.93 18.40 7.16
C LYS A 195 33.02 18.50 8.40
N GLY A 196 32.10 19.45 8.38
CA GLY A 196 31.14 19.66 9.46
C GLY A 196 31.66 20.50 10.63
N ASN A 197 32.81 21.17 10.52
CA ASN A 197 33.29 22.12 11.51
C ASN A 197 32.54 23.45 11.37
N LYS A 198 31.76 23.82 12.37
CA LYS A 198 30.88 25.00 12.36
C LYS A 198 31.69 26.32 12.31
N ASP A 199 32.74 26.42 13.09
CA ASP A 199 33.52 27.66 13.21
C ASP A 199 34.32 27.94 11.95
N GLU A 200 34.91 26.90 11.36
CA GLU A 200 35.56 27.01 10.04
C GLU A 200 34.58 27.30 8.93
N ALA A 201 33.37 26.73 8.97
CA ALA A 201 32.34 27.03 8.00
C ALA A 201 31.90 28.50 8.07
N ILE A 202 31.75 29.04 9.26
CA ILE A 202 31.45 30.47 9.46
C ILE A 202 32.58 31.38 8.93
N LYS A 203 33.85 31.06 9.28
CA LYS A 203 35.00 31.79 8.75
C LYS A 203 35.03 31.76 7.22
N LEU A 204 34.79 30.60 6.62
CA LEU A 204 34.74 30.44 5.16
C LEU A 204 33.63 31.27 4.52
N LEU A 205 32.46 31.33 5.14
CA LEU A 205 31.34 32.15 4.66
C LEU A 205 31.68 33.65 4.69
N ILE A 206 32.27 34.11 5.79
CA ILE A 206 32.65 35.51 5.97
C ILE A 206 33.72 35.91 4.94
N SER A 207 34.79 35.12 4.81
CA SER A 207 35.87 35.41 3.86
C SER A 207 35.41 35.46 2.40
N GLN A 208 34.45 34.62 2.03
CA GLN A 208 33.85 34.62 0.68
C GLN A 208 32.95 35.83 0.42
N HIS A 209 32.47 36.49 1.46
CA HIS A 209 31.68 37.71 1.33
C HIS A 209 32.58 38.93 1.20
N GLU A 210 33.66 39.00 1.97
CA GLU A 210 34.60 40.12 1.96
C GLU A 210 35.39 40.23 0.64
N ASN A 211 35.69 39.09 -0.01
CA ASN A 211 36.39 39.04 -1.30
C ASN A 211 35.50 39.40 -2.52
N LYS A 212 34.22 39.75 -2.30
CA LYS A 212 33.26 40.10 -3.37
C LYS A 212 32.82 41.58 -3.33
N GLY A 213 33.30 42.34 -2.39
CA GLY A 213 33.13 43.79 -2.30
C GLY A 213 34.38 44.52 -2.75
#